data_3ed8c855410fd054f3a8a0211d0aaedd
#
_entry.id   3ed8c855410fd054f3a8a0211d0aaedd
#
_cell.length_a   1.000
_cell.length_b   1.000
_cell.length_c   1.000
_cell.angle_alpha   90.00
_cell.angle_beta   90.00
_cell.angle_gamma   90.00
#
_symmetry.space_group_name_H-M   'P 1'
#
loop_
_entity.id
_entity.type
_entity.pdbx_description
1 polymer ?
#
loop_
_entity_poly.entity_id
_entity_poly.type
_entity_poly.pdbx_seq_one_letter_code
_entity_poly.pdbx_strand_id
1 'polypeptide(L)'
;GIDTKHFDTISGDQKRIEQRKILGLKNEEIAILFTGRLNYIAKANPLSLMLGVEKAAKDTKIPLRLIFCGYFNDEINELAFKESAERICNLTRVSFIRHGDQKYPDGFWAGADIFCSLVDNVQESFGLTPIEAMASGLPVIVTDWDGYRDTVRDGVDGYTIPTLAPRKGLGTELAYKYFSGQNNYGDYLAAVQQSTSVDLDALSIALKRLI
;
A
#
# COMPACT_ATOMS: atom_id res chain seq x y z
N GLY A 1 15.29 3.00 13.81
CA GLY A 1 14.47 4.21 13.91
C GLY A 1 14.51 5.00 12.61
N ILE A 2 13.58 5.92 12.42
CA ILE A 2 13.55 6.85 11.28
C ILE A 2 14.08 8.21 11.75
N ASP A 3 14.62 9.01 10.83
CA ASP A 3 15.02 10.39 11.10
C ASP A 3 13.80 11.33 10.93
N THR A 4 13.14 11.64 12.03
CA THR A 4 11.95 12.52 12.00
C THR A 4 12.26 13.93 11.52
N LYS A 5 13.49 14.44 11.71
CA LYS A 5 13.90 15.77 11.22
C LYS A 5 13.90 15.82 9.70
N HIS A 6 14.22 14.71 9.03
CA HIS A 6 14.12 14.62 7.58
C HIS A 6 12.66 14.86 7.13
N PHE A 7 11.71 14.22 7.79
CA PHE A 7 10.28 14.38 7.44
C PHE A 7 9.75 15.80 7.72
N ASP A 8 10.25 16.48 8.74
CA ASP A 8 9.93 17.90 8.97
C ASP A 8 10.36 18.78 7.79
N THR A 9 11.46 18.45 7.11
CA THR A 9 11.97 19.24 5.97
C THR A 9 11.20 19.02 4.67
N ILE A 10 10.52 17.89 4.53
CA ILE A 10 9.77 17.51 3.32
C ILE A 10 8.26 17.63 3.48
N SER A 11 7.78 18.11 4.63
CA SER A 11 6.37 18.36 4.94
C SER A 11 6.04 19.85 4.97
N GLY A 12 4.77 20.18 5.16
CA GLY A 12 4.26 21.56 5.26
C GLY A 12 3.57 22.05 3.99
N ASP A 13 2.75 23.10 4.14
CA ASP A 13 1.82 23.57 3.12
C ASP A 13 2.48 23.94 1.78
N GLN A 14 3.60 24.64 1.82
CA GLN A 14 4.31 25.01 0.59
C GLN A 14 4.83 23.78 -0.16
N LYS A 15 5.40 22.82 0.56
CA LYS A 15 5.86 21.56 -0.02
C LYS A 15 4.69 20.75 -0.58
N ARG A 16 3.59 20.72 0.14
CA ARG A 16 2.36 20.07 -0.30
C ARG A 16 1.88 20.64 -1.65
N ILE A 17 1.77 21.96 -1.76
CA ILE A 17 1.34 22.63 -3.00
C ILE A 17 2.28 22.27 -4.16
N GLU A 18 3.58 22.37 -3.93
CA GLU A 18 4.61 22.05 -4.93
C GLU A 18 4.50 20.60 -5.40
N GLN A 19 4.43 19.66 -4.45
CA GLN A 19 4.40 18.25 -4.75
C GLN A 19 3.10 17.81 -5.42
N ARG A 20 1.96 18.33 -5.01
CA ARG A 20 0.69 18.07 -5.68
C ARG A 20 0.72 18.54 -7.15
N LYS A 21 1.37 19.67 -7.42
CA LYS A 21 1.57 20.16 -8.78
C LYS A 21 2.48 19.23 -9.60
N ILE A 22 3.60 18.76 -9.04
CA ILE A 22 4.52 17.82 -9.67
C ILE A 22 3.83 16.48 -9.96
N LEU A 23 3.01 15.99 -9.00
CA LEU A 23 2.23 14.77 -9.13
C LEU A 23 1.03 14.92 -10.10
N GLY A 24 0.75 16.11 -10.58
CA GLY A 24 -0.40 16.40 -11.44
C GLY A 24 -1.73 16.13 -10.74
N LEU A 25 -1.80 16.37 -9.43
CA LEU A 25 -3.01 16.25 -8.64
C LEU A 25 -3.86 17.51 -8.79
N LYS A 26 -5.16 17.31 -8.93
CA LYS A 26 -6.12 18.41 -8.83
C LYS A 26 -6.43 18.72 -7.36
N ASN A 27 -6.95 19.91 -7.09
CA ASN A 27 -7.22 20.32 -5.72
C ASN A 27 -8.29 19.45 -5.04
N GLU A 28 -9.27 19.00 -5.80
CA GLU A 28 -10.36 18.14 -5.33
C GLU A 28 -10.01 16.66 -5.22
N GLU A 29 -8.87 16.21 -5.78
CA GLU A 29 -8.45 14.81 -5.68
C GLU A 29 -7.89 14.49 -4.28
N ILE A 30 -8.35 13.39 -3.71
CA ILE A 30 -7.72 12.77 -2.54
C ILE A 30 -6.69 11.76 -3.01
N ALA A 31 -5.44 11.94 -2.59
CA ALA A 31 -4.31 11.12 -3.00
C ALA A 31 -4.01 10.03 -1.97
N ILE A 32 -4.18 8.78 -2.36
CA ILE A 32 -3.87 7.59 -1.56
C ILE A 32 -2.52 7.05 -2.04
N LEU A 33 -1.54 7.01 -1.13
CA LEU A 33 -0.17 6.60 -1.40
C LEU A 33 0.11 5.20 -0.90
N PHE A 34 0.66 4.37 -1.75
CA PHE A 34 1.40 3.16 -1.39
C PHE A 34 2.88 3.36 -1.73
N THR A 35 3.79 2.95 -0.85
CA THR A 35 5.23 2.93 -1.17
C THR A 35 5.88 1.61 -0.80
N GLY A 36 6.76 1.11 -1.67
CA GLY A 36 7.47 -0.14 -1.50
C GLY A 36 7.80 -0.84 -2.81
N ARG A 37 8.25 -2.10 -2.71
CA ARG A 37 8.43 -2.94 -3.90
C ARG A 37 7.08 -3.20 -4.56
N LEU A 38 7.01 -2.98 -5.86
CA LEU A 38 5.82 -3.25 -6.66
C LEU A 38 5.91 -4.68 -7.22
N ASN A 39 5.46 -5.63 -6.40
CA ASN A 39 5.50 -7.05 -6.71
C ASN A 39 4.27 -7.73 -6.10
N TYR A 40 3.59 -8.57 -6.90
CA TYR A 40 2.35 -9.23 -6.51
C TYR A 40 2.48 -10.16 -5.30
N ILE A 41 3.61 -10.82 -5.15
CA ILE A 41 3.82 -11.89 -4.16
C ILE A 41 4.85 -11.54 -3.08
N ALA A 42 5.72 -10.56 -3.31
CA ALA A 42 6.83 -10.29 -2.40
C ALA A 42 6.62 -9.07 -1.50
N LYS A 43 5.47 -8.38 -1.58
CA LYS A 43 5.17 -7.24 -0.71
C LYS A 43 3.68 -7.18 -0.34
N ALA A 44 2.82 -6.81 -1.27
CA ALA A 44 1.38 -6.73 -1.05
C ALA A 44 0.65 -6.96 -2.38
N ASN A 45 -0.42 -7.72 -2.37
CA ASN A 45 -1.26 -7.87 -3.55
C ASN A 45 -1.93 -6.53 -3.89
N PRO A 46 -1.62 -5.91 -5.04
CA PRO A 46 -2.18 -4.60 -5.37
C PRO A 46 -3.68 -4.62 -5.64
N LEU A 47 -4.24 -5.80 -5.97
CA LEU A 47 -5.65 -5.92 -6.32
C LEU A 47 -6.56 -5.52 -5.17
N SER A 48 -6.25 -5.92 -3.94
CA SER A 48 -7.01 -5.56 -2.75
C SER A 48 -7.08 -4.04 -2.58
N LEU A 49 -5.95 -3.35 -2.77
CA LEU A 49 -5.90 -1.90 -2.68
C LEU A 49 -6.68 -1.22 -3.83
N MET A 50 -6.48 -1.66 -5.07
CA MET A 50 -7.18 -1.13 -6.23
C MET A 50 -8.70 -1.29 -6.09
N LEU A 51 -9.17 -2.48 -5.72
CA LEU A 51 -10.59 -2.78 -5.53
C LEU A 51 -11.20 -1.95 -4.40
N GLY A 52 -10.51 -1.83 -3.27
CA GLY A 52 -10.99 -1.06 -2.12
C GLY A 52 -11.08 0.44 -2.41
N VAL A 53 -10.08 1.00 -3.08
CA VAL A 53 -10.08 2.42 -3.49
C VAL A 53 -11.15 2.69 -4.54
N GLU A 54 -11.30 1.82 -5.54
CA GLU A 54 -12.35 1.96 -6.56
C GLU A 54 -13.75 1.88 -5.94
N LYS A 55 -13.95 0.97 -4.97
CA LYS A 55 -15.20 0.91 -4.20
C LYS A 55 -15.45 2.20 -3.41
N ALA A 56 -14.45 2.74 -2.75
CA ALA A 56 -14.56 4.00 -2.01
C ALA A 56 -14.88 5.19 -2.95
N ALA A 57 -14.23 5.28 -4.12
CA ALA A 57 -14.53 6.28 -5.14
C ALA A 57 -15.99 6.21 -5.61
N LYS A 58 -16.49 5.00 -5.86
CA LYS A 58 -17.89 4.76 -6.26
C LYS A 58 -18.88 5.20 -5.18
N ASP A 59 -18.59 4.88 -3.92
CA ASP A 59 -19.49 5.15 -2.80
C ASP A 59 -19.52 6.64 -2.42
N THR A 60 -18.35 7.31 -2.43
CA THR A 60 -18.21 8.72 -2.03
C THR A 60 -18.47 9.71 -3.16
N LYS A 61 -18.24 9.28 -4.41
CA LYS A 61 -18.19 10.13 -5.61
C LYS A 61 -17.12 11.24 -5.55
N ILE A 62 -16.15 11.10 -4.66
CA ILE A 62 -15.00 11.99 -4.56
C ILE A 62 -13.91 11.49 -5.50
N PRO A 63 -13.25 12.38 -6.27
CA PRO A 63 -12.15 11.99 -7.13
C PRO A 63 -10.97 11.46 -6.33
N LEU A 64 -10.62 10.19 -6.53
CA LEU A 64 -9.48 9.55 -5.87
C LEU A 64 -8.31 9.36 -6.84
N ARG A 65 -7.10 9.54 -6.32
CA ARG A 65 -5.86 9.23 -7.00
C ARG A 65 -5.13 8.16 -6.20
N LEU A 66 -4.91 6.99 -6.79
CA LEU A 66 -4.04 5.96 -6.22
C LEU A 66 -2.62 6.11 -6.77
N ILE A 67 -1.66 6.28 -5.89
CA ILE A 67 -0.26 6.48 -6.24
C ILE A 67 0.55 5.28 -5.73
N PHE A 68 1.11 4.51 -6.65
CA PHE A 68 2.10 3.49 -6.35
C PHE A 68 3.49 4.07 -6.54
N CYS A 69 4.22 4.27 -5.43
CA CYS A 69 5.60 4.72 -5.45
C CYS A 69 6.55 3.57 -5.10
N GLY A 70 7.44 3.20 -6.04
CA GLY A 70 8.33 2.08 -5.78
C GLY A 70 9.14 1.68 -7.00
N TYR A 71 9.59 0.42 -6.99
CA TYR A 71 10.27 -0.18 -8.13
C TYR A 71 9.66 -1.54 -8.44
N PHE A 72 9.56 -1.82 -9.74
CA PHE A 72 9.21 -3.14 -10.24
C PHE A 72 10.47 -4.01 -10.33
N ASN A 73 10.37 -5.26 -9.96
CA ASN A 73 11.48 -6.21 -10.08
C ASN A 73 11.79 -6.55 -11.54
N ASP A 74 10.75 -6.53 -12.38
CA ASP A 74 10.80 -6.90 -13.79
C ASP A 74 9.65 -6.26 -14.58
N GLU A 75 9.73 -6.32 -15.90
CA GLU A 75 8.74 -5.77 -16.83
C GLU A 75 7.40 -6.49 -16.77
N ILE A 76 7.38 -7.78 -16.42
CA ILE A 76 6.16 -8.58 -16.32
C ILE A 76 5.30 -8.08 -15.17
N ASN A 77 5.93 -7.83 -14.01
CA ASN A 77 5.24 -7.23 -12.87
C ASN A 77 4.73 -5.81 -13.20
N GLU A 78 5.53 -5.00 -13.88
CA GLU A 78 5.12 -3.65 -14.29
C GLU A 78 3.89 -3.70 -15.20
N LEU A 79 3.91 -4.56 -16.22
CA LEU A 79 2.79 -4.73 -17.14
C LEU A 79 1.54 -5.21 -16.40
N ALA A 80 1.67 -6.23 -15.55
CA ALA A 80 0.57 -6.78 -14.78
C ALA A 80 -0.08 -5.74 -13.84
N PHE A 81 0.70 -4.88 -13.19
CA PHE A 81 0.17 -3.78 -12.37
C PHE A 81 -0.62 -2.77 -13.21
N LYS A 82 -0.09 -2.37 -14.37
CA LYS A 82 -0.75 -1.42 -15.27
C LYS A 82 -2.05 -1.98 -15.84
N GLU A 83 -2.03 -3.21 -16.35
CA GLU A 83 -3.23 -3.88 -16.86
C GLU A 83 -4.30 -4.06 -15.77
N SER A 84 -3.90 -4.39 -14.54
CA SER A 84 -4.83 -4.52 -13.42
C SER A 84 -5.45 -3.17 -13.07
N ALA A 85 -4.67 -2.10 -13.05
CA ALA A 85 -5.18 -0.75 -12.84
C ALA A 85 -6.21 -0.34 -13.92
N GLU A 86 -5.90 -0.60 -15.19
CA GLU A 86 -6.82 -0.32 -16.31
C GLU A 86 -8.14 -1.10 -16.23
N ARG A 87 -8.09 -2.35 -15.75
CA ARG A 87 -9.29 -3.21 -15.64
C ARG A 87 -10.14 -2.90 -14.42
N ILE A 88 -9.53 -2.49 -13.31
CA ILE A 88 -10.22 -2.33 -12.02
C ILE A 88 -10.60 -0.87 -11.78
N CYS A 89 -9.68 0.06 -12.02
CA CYS A 89 -9.81 1.47 -11.62
C CYS A 89 -10.47 2.29 -12.75
N ASN A 90 -11.79 2.31 -12.78
CA ASN A 90 -12.56 3.06 -13.80
C ASN A 90 -12.88 4.50 -13.32
N LEU A 91 -13.03 4.70 -12.02
CA LEU A 91 -13.31 5.99 -11.37
C LEU A 91 -12.05 6.59 -10.73
N THR A 92 -11.16 5.72 -10.29
CA THR A 92 -9.89 6.09 -9.63
C THR A 92 -8.79 6.24 -10.67
N ARG A 93 -8.09 7.36 -10.64
CA ARG A 93 -6.88 7.53 -11.48
C ARG A 93 -5.68 6.90 -10.77
N VAL A 94 -4.90 6.08 -11.47
CA VAL A 94 -3.72 5.41 -10.93
C VAL A 94 -2.45 6.04 -11.51
N SER A 95 -1.46 6.25 -10.67
CA SER A 95 -0.14 6.74 -11.04
C SER A 95 0.94 5.82 -10.49
N PHE A 96 1.94 5.55 -11.33
CA PHE A 96 3.13 4.78 -10.95
C PHE A 96 4.34 5.71 -10.93
N ILE A 97 5.03 5.79 -9.79
CA ILE A 97 6.20 6.63 -9.58
C ILE A 97 7.37 5.73 -9.25
N ARG A 98 8.47 5.85 -9.98
CA ARG A 98 9.67 5.10 -9.67
C ARG A 98 10.39 5.76 -8.49
N HIS A 99 10.68 4.96 -7.46
CA HIS A 99 11.48 5.43 -6.32
C HIS A 99 12.86 5.89 -6.80
N GLY A 100 13.32 7.06 -6.32
CA GLY A 100 14.58 7.66 -6.75
C GLY A 100 14.52 8.41 -8.08
N ASP A 101 13.34 8.56 -8.69
CA ASP A 101 13.18 9.44 -9.84
C ASP A 101 13.39 10.90 -9.41
N GLN A 102 14.38 11.57 -10.02
CA GLN A 102 14.73 12.96 -9.72
C GLN A 102 13.57 13.96 -9.89
N LYS A 103 12.57 13.60 -10.67
CA LYS A 103 11.33 14.37 -10.82
C LYS A 103 10.51 14.42 -9.53
N TYR A 104 10.66 13.41 -8.65
CA TYR A 104 9.89 13.26 -7.42
C TYR A 104 10.82 13.14 -6.21
N PRO A 105 11.68 14.13 -5.93
CA PRO A 105 12.60 14.06 -4.80
C PRO A 105 11.79 14.08 -3.50
N ASP A 106 11.75 12.98 -2.77
CA ASP A 106 11.17 12.77 -1.42
C ASP A 106 9.78 13.38 -1.14
N GLY A 107 9.25 14.13 -2.10
CA GLY A 107 8.08 14.98 -1.90
C GLY A 107 6.75 14.31 -2.12
N PHE A 108 6.71 13.05 -2.56
CA PHE A 108 5.44 12.34 -2.73
C PHE A 108 4.69 12.18 -1.40
N TRP A 109 5.39 12.18 -0.25
CA TRP A 109 4.78 12.17 1.07
C TRP A 109 3.92 13.43 1.31
N ALA A 110 4.47 14.61 1.07
CA ALA A 110 3.75 15.88 1.26
C ALA A 110 2.55 16.03 0.32
N GLY A 111 2.60 15.44 -0.86
CA GLY A 111 1.52 15.49 -1.85
C GLY A 111 0.34 14.57 -1.55
N ALA A 112 0.54 13.55 -0.73
CA ALA A 112 -0.47 12.56 -0.37
C ALA A 112 -1.43 13.06 0.72
N ASP A 113 -2.58 12.40 0.84
CA ASP A 113 -3.59 12.64 1.88
C ASP A 113 -3.71 11.45 2.83
N ILE A 114 -3.55 10.24 2.32
CA ILE A 114 -3.68 8.99 3.06
C ILE A 114 -2.57 8.04 2.59
N PHE A 115 -1.92 7.37 3.52
CA PHE A 115 -1.04 6.25 3.22
C PHE A 115 -1.82 4.93 3.37
N CYS A 116 -1.67 4.02 2.40
CA CYS A 116 -2.32 2.71 2.49
C CYS A 116 -1.37 1.59 2.07
N SER A 117 -1.14 0.60 2.94
CA SER A 117 -0.32 -0.57 2.68
C SER A 117 -0.97 -1.85 3.20
N LEU A 118 -1.45 -2.68 2.28
CA LEU A 118 -2.19 -3.90 2.58
C LEU A 118 -1.30 -5.13 2.42
N VAL A 119 -0.27 -5.23 3.24
CA VAL A 119 0.62 -6.40 3.25
C VAL A 119 -0.13 -7.65 3.70
N ASP A 120 0.08 -8.74 2.97
CA ASP A 120 -0.62 -10.01 3.12
C ASP A 120 0.34 -11.22 3.03
N ASN A 121 1.62 -11.01 3.25
CA ASN A 121 2.64 -12.06 3.20
C ASN A 121 3.62 -12.00 4.37
N VAL A 122 4.34 -13.09 4.59
CA VAL A 122 5.22 -13.32 5.74
C VAL A 122 6.56 -12.57 5.70
N GLN A 123 6.81 -11.75 4.70
CA GLN A 123 8.06 -10.99 4.58
C GLN A 123 8.05 -9.66 5.36
N GLU A 124 6.89 -9.16 5.72
CA GLU A 124 6.78 -7.89 6.44
C GLU A 124 6.86 -8.13 7.94
N SER A 125 8.04 -7.95 8.51
CA SER A 125 8.28 -8.19 9.93
C SER A 125 8.18 -6.94 10.81
N PHE A 126 8.31 -5.74 10.25
CA PHE A 126 8.24 -4.48 11.01
C PHE A 126 7.48 -3.38 10.26
N GLY A 127 7.84 -3.12 9.00
CA GLY A 127 7.21 -2.10 8.16
C GLY A 127 7.62 -0.66 8.50
N LEU A 128 8.69 -0.18 7.88
CA LEU A 128 9.13 1.21 8.04
C LEU A 128 8.18 2.20 7.38
N THR A 129 7.57 1.83 6.25
CA THR A 129 6.78 2.77 5.43
C THR A 129 5.54 3.35 6.13
N PRO A 130 4.78 2.63 6.98
CA PRO A 130 3.73 3.25 7.79
C PRO A 130 4.28 4.26 8.80
N ILE A 131 5.47 4.00 9.38
CA ILE A 131 6.11 4.92 10.33
C ILE A 131 6.58 6.19 9.62
N GLU A 132 7.14 6.06 8.42
CA GLU A 132 7.51 7.18 7.55
C GLU A 132 6.29 8.02 7.16
N ALA A 133 5.17 7.37 6.83
CA ALA A 133 3.91 8.03 6.55
C ALA A 133 3.40 8.84 7.75
N MET A 134 3.38 8.24 8.94
CA MET A 134 2.99 8.93 10.18
C MET A 134 3.93 10.08 10.51
N ALA A 135 5.25 9.92 10.31
CA ALA A 135 6.22 11.00 10.48
C ALA A 135 6.01 12.15 9.48
N SER A 136 5.43 11.86 8.32
CA SER A 136 5.04 12.87 7.32
C SER A 136 3.67 13.50 7.61
N GLY A 137 3.01 13.12 8.72
CA GLY A 137 1.69 13.64 9.11
C GLY A 137 0.52 12.98 8.39
N LEU A 138 0.72 11.84 7.73
CA LEU A 138 -0.35 11.13 7.01
C LEU A 138 -1.08 10.16 7.94
N PRO A 139 -2.42 10.11 7.92
CA PRO A 139 -3.16 8.99 8.47
C PRO A 139 -2.84 7.72 7.67
N VAL A 140 -2.76 6.59 8.37
CA VAL A 140 -2.36 5.33 7.76
C VAL A 140 -3.50 4.32 7.73
N ILE A 141 -3.62 3.55 6.66
CA ILE A 141 -4.45 2.36 6.56
C ILE A 141 -3.53 1.19 6.27
N VAL A 142 -3.50 0.23 7.17
CA VAL A 142 -2.64 -0.95 7.04
C VAL A 142 -3.43 -2.22 7.34
N THR A 143 -2.95 -3.38 6.93
CA THR A 143 -3.54 -4.65 7.35
C THR A 143 -3.24 -4.93 8.83
N ASP A 144 -4.18 -5.57 9.51
CA ASP A 144 -3.94 -6.20 10.82
C ASP A 144 -3.05 -7.44 10.62
N TRP A 145 -1.76 -7.18 10.36
CA TRP A 145 -0.80 -8.19 9.94
C TRP A 145 0.59 -7.91 10.50
N ASP A 146 1.19 -8.96 11.07
CA ASP A 146 2.59 -9.00 11.53
C ASP A 146 3.06 -7.69 12.22
N GLY A 147 4.18 -7.13 11.83
CA GLY A 147 4.77 -5.94 12.46
C GLY A 147 3.95 -4.66 12.37
N TYR A 148 2.95 -4.59 11.50
CA TYR A 148 2.04 -3.44 11.47
C TYR A 148 1.18 -3.34 12.73
N ARG A 149 0.86 -4.46 13.37
CA ARG A 149 0.14 -4.52 14.66
C ARG A 149 0.86 -3.81 15.79
N ASP A 150 2.19 -3.81 15.74
CA ASP A 150 3.04 -3.22 16.77
C ASP A 150 3.28 -1.72 16.54
N THR A 151 3.05 -1.24 15.32
CA THR A 151 3.43 0.11 14.88
C THR A 151 2.26 1.05 14.69
N VAL A 152 1.06 0.55 14.38
CA VAL A 152 -0.14 1.35 14.09
C VAL A 152 -1.24 1.06 15.10
N ARG A 153 -1.73 2.09 15.78
CA ARG A 153 -2.84 2.01 16.74
C ARG A 153 -4.14 2.26 15.99
N ASP A 154 -5.01 1.24 15.95
CA ASP A 154 -6.31 1.34 15.29
C ASP A 154 -7.18 2.45 15.90
N GLY A 155 -7.78 3.27 15.05
CA GLY A 155 -8.62 4.42 15.43
C GLY A 155 -7.85 5.61 16.02
N VAL A 156 -6.51 5.58 16.11
CA VAL A 156 -5.67 6.66 16.65
C VAL A 156 -4.73 7.22 15.58
N ASP A 157 -3.86 6.39 15.04
CA ASP A 157 -2.91 6.77 13.99
C ASP A 157 -3.50 6.59 12.59
N GLY A 158 -4.57 5.81 12.49
CA GLY A 158 -5.26 5.41 11.27
C GLY A 158 -6.14 4.21 11.51
N TYR A 159 -6.19 3.26 10.57
CA TYR A 159 -7.01 2.06 10.66
C TYR A 159 -6.22 0.80 10.32
N THR A 160 -6.48 -0.26 11.09
CA THR A 160 -5.99 -1.61 10.77
C THR A 160 -7.11 -2.42 10.12
N ILE A 161 -6.83 -2.99 8.95
CA ILE A 161 -7.81 -3.73 8.15
C ILE A 161 -7.71 -5.23 8.49
N PRO A 162 -8.82 -5.87 8.91
CA PRO A 162 -8.81 -7.28 9.23
C PRO A 162 -8.32 -8.15 8.08
N THR A 163 -7.52 -9.16 8.43
CA THR A 163 -7.05 -10.20 7.52
C THR A 163 -7.53 -11.57 7.97
N LEU A 164 -7.85 -12.43 7.03
CA LEU A 164 -8.20 -13.82 7.27
C LEU A 164 -7.10 -14.70 6.70
N ALA A 165 -6.39 -15.39 7.57
CA ALA A 165 -5.39 -16.39 7.21
C ALA A 165 -5.89 -17.81 7.53
N PRO A 166 -5.32 -18.85 6.92
CA PRO A 166 -5.65 -20.24 7.23
C PRO A 166 -5.44 -20.56 8.72
N ARG A 167 -6.20 -21.52 9.23
CA ARG A 167 -6.04 -22.00 10.60
C ARG A 167 -4.60 -22.51 10.81
N LYS A 168 -4.12 -22.37 12.04
CA LYS A 168 -2.82 -22.92 12.47
C LYS A 168 -2.69 -24.39 12.05
N GLY A 169 -1.57 -24.71 11.41
CA GLY A 169 -1.24 -26.05 10.92
C GLY A 169 -1.53 -26.28 9.42
N LEU A 170 -2.39 -25.52 8.78
CA LEU A 170 -2.66 -25.67 7.34
C LEU A 170 -1.47 -25.25 6.44
N GLY A 171 -0.57 -24.41 6.96
CA GLY A 171 0.68 -24.04 6.26
C GLY A 171 1.78 -25.11 6.31
N THR A 172 1.60 -26.20 7.06
CA THR A 172 2.64 -27.24 7.24
C THR A 172 3.03 -27.89 5.90
N GLU A 173 2.06 -28.14 5.03
CA GLU A 173 2.34 -28.73 3.70
C GLU A 173 3.14 -27.76 2.82
N LEU A 174 2.80 -26.48 2.85
CA LEU A 174 3.54 -25.44 2.09
C LEU A 174 4.98 -25.33 2.59
N ALA A 175 5.17 -25.31 3.91
CA ALA A 175 6.50 -25.29 4.52
C ALA A 175 7.30 -26.56 4.16
N TYR A 176 6.66 -27.74 4.20
CA TYR A 176 7.30 -28.98 3.83
C TYR A 176 7.78 -28.98 2.36
N LYS A 177 6.93 -28.55 1.43
CA LYS A 177 7.30 -28.44 0.00
C LYS A 177 8.48 -27.51 -0.20
N TYR A 178 8.55 -26.40 0.54
CA TYR A 178 9.69 -25.49 0.49
C TYR A 178 10.96 -26.13 1.08
N PHE A 179 10.91 -26.70 2.29
CA PHE A 179 12.08 -27.29 2.94
C PHE A 179 12.59 -28.55 2.26
N SER A 180 11.72 -29.31 1.58
CA SER A 180 12.11 -30.48 0.79
C SER A 180 12.64 -30.13 -0.60
N GLY A 181 12.68 -28.85 -0.98
CA GLY A 181 13.15 -28.39 -2.28
C GLY A 181 12.18 -28.65 -3.45
N GLN A 182 10.92 -29.01 -3.16
CA GLN A 182 9.88 -29.17 -4.18
C GLN A 182 9.41 -27.81 -4.72
N ASN A 183 9.38 -26.79 -3.87
CA ASN A 183 9.05 -25.42 -4.22
C ASN A 183 10.24 -24.50 -3.89
N ASN A 184 10.42 -23.47 -4.70
CA ASN A 184 11.33 -22.36 -4.35
C ASN A 184 10.65 -21.38 -3.35
N TYR A 185 11.41 -20.41 -2.85
CA TYR A 185 10.88 -19.44 -1.89
C TYR A 185 9.78 -18.54 -2.47
N GLY A 186 9.85 -18.20 -3.75
CA GLY A 186 8.81 -17.45 -4.45
C GLY A 186 7.48 -18.20 -4.50
N ASP A 187 7.51 -19.49 -4.82
CA ASP A 187 6.33 -20.37 -4.85
C ASP A 187 5.70 -20.47 -3.45
N TYR A 188 6.53 -20.59 -2.41
CA TYR A 188 6.07 -20.58 -1.01
C TYR A 188 5.37 -19.28 -0.65
N LEU A 189 5.97 -18.13 -0.96
CA LEU A 189 5.37 -16.82 -0.71
C LEU A 189 4.05 -16.64 -1.45
N ALA A 190 4.01 -17.02 -2.73
CA ALA A 190 2.79 -16.93 -3.54
C ALA A 190 1.65 -17.76 -2.93
N ALA A 191 1.94 -18.98 -2.50
CA ALA A 191 0.95 -19.87 -1.91
C ALA A 191 0.44 -19.35 -0.56
N VAL A 192 1.30 -18.78 0.29
CA VAL A 192 0.91 -18.16 1.56
C VAL A 192 0.02 -16.94 1.31
N GLN A 193 0.42 -16.06 0.40
CA GLN A 193 -0.35 -14.87 0.05
C GLN A 193 -1.73 -15.22 -0.51
N GLN A 194 -1.81 -16.18 -1.45
CA GLN A 194 -3.09 -16.65 -2.00
C GLN A 194 -4.03 -17.27 -0.96
N SER A 195 -3.49 -17.68 0.18
CA SER A 195 -4.25 -18.21 1.32
C SER A 195 -4.71 -17.12 2.29
N THR A 196 -4.31 -15.87 2.09
CA THR A 196 -4.64 -14.73 2.96
C THR A 196 -5.62 -13.80 2.26
N SER A 197 -6.67 -13.40 2.94
CA SER A 197 -7.67 -12.45 2.43
C SER A 197 -7.66 -11.17 3.26
N VAL A 198 -7.81 -10.04 2.58
CA VAL A 198 -7.98 -8.72 3.20
C VAL A 198 -9.46 -8.33 3.13
N ASP A 199 -10.01 -7.79 4.22
CA ASP A 199 -11.40 -7.34 4.28
C ASP A 199 -11.57 -6.03 3.48
N LEU A 200 -12.12 -6.15 2.26
CA LEU A 200 -12.34 -5.00 1.36
C LEU A 200 -13.47 -4.08 1.82
N ASP A 201 -14.44 -4.58 2.57
CA ASP A 201 -15.51 -3.74 3.12
C ASP A 201 -14.99 -2.89 4.27
N ALA A 202 -14.19 -3.46 5.17
CA ALA A 202 -13.49 -2.72 6.22
C ALA A 202 -12.55 -1.66 5.61
N LEU A 203 -11.81 -1.99 4.56
CA LEU A 203 -10.96 -1.04 3.83
C LEU A 203 -11.78 0.13 3.26
N SER A 204 -12.90 -0.17 2.59
CA SER A 204 -13.76 0.87 2.04
C SER A 204 -14.34 1.78 3.13
N ILE A 205 -14.71 1.21 4.28
CA ILE A 205 -15.19 1.98 5.43
C ILE A 205 -14.09 2.88 5.99
N ALA A 206 -12.87 2.36 6.17
CA ALA A 206 -11.73 3.11 6.66
C ALA A 206 -11.39 4.30 5.74
N LEU A 207 -11.33 4.06 4.42
CA LEU A 207 -11.13 5.11 3.42
C LEU A 207 -12.21 6.19 3.51
N LYS A 208 -13.50 5.81 3.58
CA LYS A 208 -14.61 6.77 3.69
C LYS A 208 -14.61 7.62 4.96
N ARG A 209 -13.94 7.16 6.02
CA ARG A 209 -13.79 7.94 7.26
C ARG A 209 -12.67 8.97 7.20
N LEU A 210 -11.69 8.77 6.30
CA LEU A 210 -10.53 9.67 6.13
C LEU A 210 -10.71 10.63 4.95
N ILE A 211 -11.63 10.36 4.05
CA ILE A 211 -12.02 11.20 2.91
C ILE A 211 -13.06 12.25 3.36
#